data_cd8b853bbf3f1e46523fd388178ade23
#
_entry.id   cd8b853bbf3f1e46523fd388178ade23
#
_cell.length_a   1.000
_cell.length_b   1.000
_cell.length_c   1.000
_cell.angle_alpha   90.00
_cell.angle_beta   90.00
_cell.angle_gamma   90.00
#
_symmetry.space_group_name_H-M   'P 1'
#
loop_
_entity.id
_entity.type
_entity.pdbx_description
1 polymer ?
#
loop_
_entity_poly.entity_id
_entity_poly.type
_entity_poly.pdbx_seq_one_letter_code
_entity_poly.pdbx_strand_id
1 'polypeptide(L)'
;LGYNTFVTKRVQKKRTNVILKLGKNQERGSLMKSIITEEIKLRQRAVEYAIKHDNNAKAARKYHTTRQQISRWRSRYDGTAQSLLPKSRRPLHHPNEHKKEELELIRKMYKRYNRDGLAEVYVQCQRRGYTRSYGAMKKMIKKLQLTEKKEKRTYPKSKWTPIPTTYPGEKVQIDIKYVPQHCIGWDSKGIKYYQITAIDEFSRKRVCKIVDEKSVTHTAAFLEHLEEKFGFTIKTVQTDNGREFTNDPEVTTKKTIFEQKLEEKGIKHIKTRPYSPWQNGKVERSHREDGRRFYNRVFKSLDSLVKAHTRYISRGNNVARCVLKFKSPNQIVQQHLLQSA
;
A
#
# COMPACT_ATOMS: atom_id res chain seq x y z
N LEU A 1 12.05 39.42 2.41
CA LEU A 1 13.44 38.88 2.44
C LEU A 1 13.57 37.57 3.20
N GLY A 2 12.50 36.96 3.74
CA GLY A 2 12.53 35.75 4.58
C GLY A 2 12.26 34.41 3.91
N TYR A 3 11.72 34.37 2.70
CA TYR A 3 11.27 33.12 2.06
C TYR A 3 12.34 32.35 1.25
N ASN A 4 13.41 32.99 0.85
CA ASN A 4 14.45 32.37 0.03
C ASN A 4 15.53 31.58 0.81
N THR A 5 15.68 31.83 2.09
CA THR A 5 16.68 31.15 2.93
C THR A 5 16.27 29.74 3.39
N PHE A 6 14.96 29.43 3.44
CA PHE A 6 14.47 28.09 3.85
C PHE A 6 14.54 27.05 2.72
N VAL A 7 14.36 27.46 1.48
CA VAL A 7 14.40 26.56 0.31
C VAL A 7 15.84 26.15 0.00
N THR A 8 16.78 27.07 0.08
CA THR A 8 18.20 26.79 -0.16
C THR A 8 18.82 25.85 0.89
N LYS A 9 18.46 26.00 2.18
CA LYS A 9 18.91 25.07 3.23
C LYS A 9 18.37 23.65 3.07
N ARG A 10 17.17 23.49 2.53
CA ARG A 10 16.55 22.17 2.30
C ARG A 10 17.15 21.45 1.09
N VAL A 11 17.54 22.17 0.06
CA VAL A 11 18.22 21.62 -1.13
C VAL A 11 19.66 21.23 -0.83
N GLN A 12 20.39 22.06 -0.07
CA GLN A 12 21.74 21.75 0.39
C GLN A 12 21.77 20.53 1.32
N LYS A 13 20.81 20.42 2.27
CA LYS A 13 20.72 19.24 3.16
C LYS A 13 20.38 17.94 2.41
N LYS A 14 19.64 18.02 1.29
CA LYS A 14 19.43 16.85 0.39
C LYS A 14 20.67 16.50 -0.42
N ARG A 15 21.42 17.48 -0.92
CA ARG A 15 22.67 17.23 -1.66
C ARG A 15 23.75 16.64 -0.77
N THR A 16 23.94 17.17 0.45
CA THR A 16 24.90 16.61 1.44
C THR A 16 24.55 15.18 1.85
N ASN A 17 23.25 14.86 2.02
CA ASN A 17 22.82 13.50 2.34
C ASN A 17 22.98 12.51 1.17
N VAL A 18 22.93 12.97 -0.08
CA VAL A 18 23.21 12.14 -1.27
C VAL A 18 24.70 11.88 -1.40
N ILE A 19 25.53 12.92 -1.20
CA ILE A 19 27.00 12.80 -1.23
C ILE A 19 27.50 11.90 -0.09
N LEU A 20 26.95 12.04 1.13
CA LEU A 20 27.27 11.16 2.27
C LEU A 20 26.79 9.71 2.05
N LYS A 21 25.70 9.48 1.30
CA LYS A 21 25.28 8.10 0.92
C LYS A 21 26.14 7.51 -0.19
N LEU A 22 26.59 8.30 -1.14
CA LEU A 22 27.53 7.86 -2.18
C LEU A 22 28.92 7.59 -1.59
N GLY A 23 29.42 8.45 -0.69
CA GLY A 23 30.65 8.24 0.06
C GLY A 23 30.61 6.97 0.91
N LYS A 24 29.53 6.73 1.67
CA LYS A 24 29.36 5.50 2.47
C LYS A 24 29.26 4.22 1.63
N ASN A 25 28.78 4.28 0.40
CA ASN A 25 28.77 3.13 -0.51
C ASN A 25 30.15 2.87 -1.16
N GLN A 26 30.91 3.93 -1.44
CA GLN A 26 32.32 3.79 -1.88
C GLN A 26 33.21 3.32 -0.74
N GLU A 27 33.04 3.84 0.48
CA GLU A 27 33.76 3.38 1.67
C GLU A 27 33.43 1.92 2.01
N ARG A 28 32.18 1.46 1.88
CA ARG A 28 31.82 0.04 2.04
C ARG A 28 32.44 -0.84 0.97
N GLY A 29 32.53 -0.40 -0.27
CA GLY A 29 33.26 -1.11 -1.36
C GLY A 29 34.73 -1.13 -1.13
N SER A 30 35.33 -0.08 -0.60
CA SER A 30 36.76 0.00 -0.24
C SER A 30 37.05 -0.77 1.05
N LEU A 31 36.19 -0.71 2.07
CA LEU A 31 36.32 -1.48 3.31
C LEU A 31 36.24 -3.01 3.07
N MET A 32 35.40 -3.47 2.12
CA MET A 32 35.37 -4.89 1.74
C MET A 32 36.64 -5.34 0.99
N LYS A 33 37.42 -4.44 0.41
CA LYS A 33 38.72 -4.74 -0.23
C LYS A 33 39.87 -4.84 0.76
N SER A 34 39.74 -4.45 2.01
CA SER A 34 40.81 -4.34 3.00
C SER A 34 40.61 -5.12 4.31
N ILE A 35 39.58 -5.97 4.43
CA ILE A 35 39.47 -6.81 5.63
C ILE A 35 40.22 -8.13 5.40
N ILE A 36 41.52 -8.04 5.27
CA ILE A 36 42.38 -9.14 5.59
C ILE A 36 42.54 -9.16 7.11
N THR A 37 41.68 -9.95 7.76
CA THR A 37 41.72 -10.11 9.22
C THR A 37 43.07 -10.76 9.64
N GLU A 38 43.47 -10.59 10.89
CA GLU A 38 44.67 -11.26 11.42
C GLU A 38 44.61 -12.79 11.25
N GLU A 39 43.39 -13.36 11.28
CA GLU A 39 43.15 -14.77 11.00
C GLU A 39 43.57 -15.16 9.58
N ILE A 40 43.28 -14.32 8.57
CA ILE A 40 43.68 -14.60 7.17
C ILE A 40 45.18 -14.43 6.97
N LYS A 41 45.81 -13.46 7.63
CA LYS A 41 47.28 -13.33 7.65
C LYS A 41 47.93 -14.52 8.33
N LEU A 42 47.31 -15.04 9.39
CA LEU A 42 47.80 -16.26 10.04
C LEU A 42 47.72 -17.48 9.12
N ARG A 43 46.61 -17.63 8.39
CA ARG A 43 46.44 -18.67 7.38
C ARG A 43 47.52 -18.55 6.28
N GLN A 44 47.79 -17.34 5.81
CA GLN A 44 48.84 -17.08 4.83
C GLN A 44 50.21 -17.52 5.36
N ARG A 45 50.63 -17.04 6.53
CA ARG A 45 51.90 -17.41 7.17
C ARG A 45 52.00 -18.92 7.38
N ALA A 46 50.90 -19.59 7.74
CA ALA A 46 50.88 -21.04 7.91
C ALA A 46 51.08 -21.80 6.60
N VAL A 47 50.46 -21.32 5.50
CA VAL A 47 50.64 -21.93 4.16
C VAL A 47 52.02 -21.66 3.61
N GLU A 48 52.54 -20.44 3.71
CA GLU A 48 53.90 -20.08 3.28
C GLU A 48 54.95 -20.90 4.02
N TYR A 49 54.76 -21.10 5.34
CA TYR A 49 55.64 -21.98 6.13
C TYR A 49 55.56 -23.46 5.67
N ALA A 50 54.34 -23.94 5.35
CA ALA A 50 54.14 -25.29 4.83
C ALA A 50 54.80 -25.49 3.46
N ILE A 51 54.75 -24.49 2.59
CA ILE A 51 55.40 -24.49 1.27
C ILE A 51 56.92 -24.46 1.46
N LYS A 52 57.48 -23.56 2.28
CA LYS A 52 58.91 -23.42 2.53
C LYS A 52 59.56 -24.71 3.04
N HIS A 53 58.86 -25.48 3.87
CA HIS A 53 59.37 -26.69 4.48
C HIS A 53 58.82 -27.98 3.84
N ASP A 54 58.02 -27.85 2.82
CA ASP A 54 57.25 -28.93 2.17
C ASP A 54 56.64 -29.93 3.15
N ASN A 55 56.18 -29.42 4.30
CA ASN A 55 55.63 -30.25 5.38
C ASN A 55 54.40 -29.61 6.03
N ASN A 56 53.20 -30.10 5.66
CA ASN A 56 51.94 -29.66 6.21
C ASN A 56 51.77 -30.00 7.70
N ALA A 57 52.36 -31.12 8.19
CA ALA A 57 52.27 -31.53 9.58
C ALA A 57 53.09 -30.63 10.51
N LYS A 58 54.29 -30.22 10.07
CA LYS A 58 55.15 -29.28 10.79
C LYS A 58 54.50 -27.90 10.89
N ALA A 59 53.85 -27.41 9.80
CA ALA A 59 53.10 -26.17 9.78
C ALA A 59 51.87 -26.23 10.69
N ALA A 60 51.13 -27.34 10.67
CA ALA A 60 49.98 -27.56 11.53
C ALA A 60 50.30 -27.46 13.02
N ARG A 61 51.40 -28.10 13.46
CA ARG A 61 51.89 -28.02 14.83
C ARG A 61 52.28 -26.59 15.24
N LYS A 62 53.02 -25.91 14.37
CA LYS A 62 53.50 -24.55 14.64
C LYS A 62 52.38 -23.51 14.76
N TYR A 63 51.33 -23.64 13.92
CA TYR A 63 50.23 -22.67 13.84
C TYR A 63 48.92 -23.16 14.53
N HIS A 64 49.04 -24.19 15.38
CA HIS A 64 47.93 -24.75 16.18
C HIS A 64 46.69 -25.07 15.34
N THR A 65 46.87 -25.76 14.21
CA THR A 65 45.82 -26.17 13.27
C THR A 65 45.97 -27.64 12.89
N THR A 66 45.12 -28.15 11.98
CA THR A 66 45.19 -29.53 11.52
C THR A 66 45.95 -29.65 10.18
N ARG A 67 46.62 -30.78 9.94
CA ARG A 67 47.26 -31.08 8.65
C ARG A 67 46.30 -30.95 7.48
N GLN A 68 45.06 -31.42 7.64
CA GLN A 68 44.01 -31.31 6.62
C GLN A 68 43.68 -29.86 6.30
N GLN A 69 43.63 -29.00 7.32
CA GLN A 69 43.31 -27.58 7.14
C GLN A 69 44.43 -26.86 6.37
N ILE A 70 45.68 -27.15 6.69
CA ILE A 70 46.84 -26.63 5.93
C ILE A 70 46.75 -27.08 4.47
N SER A 71 46.49 -28.37 4.22
CA SER A 71 46.35 -28.92 2.87
C SER A 71 45.26 -28.20 2.07
N ARG A 72 44.07 -27.97 2.70
CA ARG A 72 42.98 -27.21 2.08
C ARG A 72 43.32 -25.75 1.78
N TRP A 73 44.11 -25.11 2.64
CA TRP A 73 44.57 -23.75 2.39
C TRP A 73 45.64 -23.73 1.30
N ARG A 74 46.62 -24.66 1.32
CA ARG A 74 47.67 -24.78 0.32
C ARG A 74 47.10 -25.00 -1.08
N SER A 75 46.07 -25.84 -1.23
CA SER A 75 45.43 -26.09 -2.54
C SER A 75 44.69 -24.89 -3.12
N ARG A 76 44.38 -23.88 -2.32
CA ARG A 76 43.71 -22.65 -2.76
C ARG A 76 44.59 -21.43 -2.84
N TYR A 77 45.81 -21.55 -2.34
CA TYR A 77 46.73 -20.44 -2.23
C TYR A 77 47.35 -20.11 -3.60
N ASP A 78 47.16 -18.88 -4.05
CA ASP A 78 47.67 -18.32 -5.30
C ASP A 78 48.82 -17.32 -5.10
N GLY A 79 49.40 -17.24 -3.89
CA GLY A 79 50.38 -16.23 -3.50
C GLY A 79 49.80 -15.02 -2.79
N THR A 80 48.47 -14.89 -2.74
CA THR A 80 47.79 -13.74 -2.11
C THR A 80 46.96 -14.14 -0.88
N ALA A 81 46.88 -13.24 0.10
CA ALA A 81 46.01 -13.43 1.28
C ALA A 81 44.54 -13.52 0.88
N GLN A 82 44.16 -12.93 -0.26
CA GLN A 82 42.77 -12.90 -0.73
C GLN A 82 42.26 -14.29 -1.13
N SER A 83 43.10 -15.16 -1.65
CA SER A 83 42.77 -16.55 -2.00
C SER A 83 42.36 -17.39 -0.79
N LEU A 84 42.80 -16.99 0.42
CA LEU A 84 42.49 -17.66 1.69
C LEU A 84 41.23 -17.14 2.39
N LEU A 85 40.55 -16.17 1.80
CA LEU A 85 39.25 -15.70 2.30
C LEU A 85 38.22 -16.83 2.34
N PRO A 86 37.36 -16.89 3.38
CA PRO A 86 36.32 -17.88 3.43
C PRO A 86 35.34 -17.67 2.26
N LYS A 87 35.11 -18.71 1.47
CA LYS A 87 34.10 -18.69 0.41
C LYS A 87 32.69 -18.62 1.01
N SER A 88 31.80 -17.87 0.37
CA SER A 88 30.42 -17.85 0.75
C SER A 88 29.84 -19.27 0.73
N ARG A 89 29.13 -19.65 1.81
CA ARG A 89 28.37 -20.91 1.87
C ARG A 89 27.01 -20.81 1.22
N ARG A 90 26.64 -19.62 0.74
CA ARG A 90 25.36 -19.39 0.09
C ARG A 90 25.34 -20.07 -1.27
N PRO A 91 24.31 -20.87 -1.58
CA PRO A 91 24.18 -21.46 -2.89
C PRO A 91 24.11 -20.38 -3.98
N LEU A 92 24.75 -20.61 -5.12
CA LEU A 92 24.75 -19.70 -6.28
C LEU A 92 23.33 -19.50 -6.81
N HIS A 93 22.54 -20.57 -6.84
CA HIS A 93 21.15 -20.57 -7.25
C HIS A 93 20.28 -21.16 -6.13
N HIS A 94 19.19 -20.49 -5.82
CA HIS A 94 18.21 -20.99 -4.86
C HIS A 94 17.04 -21.64 -5.63
N PRO A 95 16.60 -22.87 -5.30
CA PRO A 95 15.51 -23.56 -6.02
C PRO A 95 14.23 -22.73 -6.17
N ASN A 96 13.95 -21.88 -5.17
CA ASN A 96 12.81 -20.99 -5.15
C ASN A 96 13.10 -19.58 -5.67
N GLU A 97 14.20 -19.36 -6.39
CA GLU A 97 14.50 -18.07 -7.01
C GLU A 97 13.51 -17.76 -8.15
N HIS A 98 13.14 -16.49 -8.28
CA HIS A 98 12.28 -16.05 -9.38
C HIS A 98 13.03 -16.11 -10.70
N LYS A 99 12.43 -16.67 -11.72
CA LYS A 99 12.94 -16.68 -13.09
C LYS A 99 12.92 -15.27 -13.70
N LYS A 100 13.73 -15.03 -14.72
CA LYS A 100 13.79 -13.73 -15.40
C LYS A 100 12.43 -13.31 -15.95
N GLU A 101 11.69 -14.24 -16.56
CA GLU A 101 10.35 -14.02 -17.12
C GLU A 101 9.35 -13.60 -16.04
N GLU A 102 9.42 -14.20 -14.85
CA GLU A 102 8.55 -13.83 -13.71
C GLU A 102 8.85 -12.40 -13.22
N LEU A 103 10.12 -12.01 -13.19
CA LEU A 103 10.52 -10.65 -12.79
C LEU A 103 10.08 -9.60 -13.81
N GLU A 104 10.18 -9.90 -15.10
CA GLU A 104 9.69 -9.03 -16.18
C GLU A 104 8.18 -8.90 -16.13
N LEU A 105 7.46 -9.99 -15.94
CA LEU A 105 6.01 -9.99 -15.75
C LEU A 105 5.61 -9.08 -14.57
N ILE A 106 6.29 -9.22 -13.42
CA ILE A 106 6.03 -8.36 -12.25
C ILE A 106 6.26 -6.89 -12.59
N ARG A 107 7.37 -6.54 -13.26
CA ARG A 107 7.66 -5.15 -13.68
C ARG A 107 6.59 -4.60 -14.62
N LYS A 108 6.21 -5.36 -15.64
CA LYS A 108 5.18 -5.00 -16.62
C LYS A 108 3.82 -4.77 -15.96
N MET A 109 3.39 -5.69 -15.08
CA MET A 109 2.11 -5.57 -14.39
C MET A 109 2.14 -4.45 -13.35
N TYR A 110 3.26 -4.28 -12.64
CA TYR A 110 3.42 -3.17 -11.72
C TYR A 110 3.33 -1.81 -12.43
N LYS A 111 4.02 -1.62 -13.55
CA LYS A 111 3.95 -0.38 -14.34
C LYS A 111 2.51 -0.04 -14.75
N ARG A 112 1.72 -1.06 -15.10
CA ARG A 112 0.35 -0.88 -15.61
C ARG A 112 -0.70 -0.69 -14.51
N TYR A 113 -0.60 -1.42 -13.41
CA TYR A 113 -1.67 -1.55 -12.41
C TYR A 113 -1.30 -1.06 -11.00
N ASN A 114 -0.12 -0.48 -10.77
CA ASN A 114 0.30 -0.02 -9.44
C ASN A 114 -0.67 1.00 -8.82
N ARG A 115 -1.33 1.83 -9.65
CA ARG A 115 -2.34 2.79 -9.20
C ARG A 115 -3.57 2.13 -8.57
N ASP A 116 -3.92 0.94 -9.01
CA ASP A 116 -5.04 0.17 -8.46
C ASP A 116 -4.65 -0.59 -7.18
N GLY A 117 -3.36 -0.76 -6.93
CA GLY A 117 -2.79 -1.37 -5.75
C GLY A 117 -2.15 -2.73 -6.01
N LEU A 118 -1.33 -3.19 -5.06
CA LEU A 118 -0.55 -4.43 -5.23
C LEU A 118 -1.41 -5.70 -5.33
N ALA A 119 -2.63 -5.70 -4.79
CA ALA A 119 -3.55 -6.84 -4.92
C ALA A 119 -3.97 -7.03 -6.38
N GLU A 120 -4.27 -5.93 -7.08
CA GLU A 120 -4.60 -5.98 -8.50
C GLU A 120 -3.39 -6.41 -9.33
N VAL A 121 -2.20 -5.86 -9.05
CA VAL A 121 -0.96 -6.30 -9.71
C VAL A 121 -0.78 -7.82 -9.56
N TYR A 122 -1.06 -8.37 -8.38
CA TYR A 122 -0.95 -9.81 -8.11
C TYR A 122 -1.94 -10.62 -8.93
N VAL A 123 -3.21 -10.25 -8.93
CA VAL A 123 -4.25 -10.94 -9.72
C VAL A 123 -3.92 -10.89 -11.21
N GLN A 124 -3.42 -9.75 -11.71
CA GLN A 124 -3.01 -9.61 -13.10
C GLN A 124 -1.77 -10.45 -13.46
N CYS A 125 -0.86 -10.66 -12.50
CA CYS A 125 0.25 -11.59 -12.65
C CYS A 125 -0.25 -13.05 -12.69
N GLN A 126 -1.17 -13.43 -11.76
CA GLN A 126 -1.75 -14.78 -11.72
C GLN A 126 -2.48 -15.14 -13.02
N ARG A 127 -3.29 -14.23 -13.56
CA ARG A 127 -3.97 -14.40 -14.87
C ARG A 127 -3.02 -14.66 -16.05
N ARG A 128 -1.70 -14.38 -15.85
CA ARG A 128 -0.64 -14.58 -16.86
C ARG A 128 0.37 -15.65 -16.45
N GLY A 129 -0.06 -16.59 -15.59
CA GLY A 129 0.72 -17.76 -15.23
C GLY A 129 1.70 -17.58 -14.06
N TYR A 130 1.59 -16.49 -13.29
CA TYR A 130 2.37 -16.35 -12.07
C TYR A 130 1.78 -17.22 -10.94
N THR A 131 2.52 -18.23 -10.50
CA THR A 131 2.05 -19.24 -9.55
C THR A 131 2.49 -19.00 -8.11
N ARG A 132 3.46 -18.07 -7.88
CA ARG A 132 4.00 -17.86 -6.55
C ARG A 132 3.08 -17.01 -5.67
N SER A 133 3.30 -17.05 -4.36
CA SER A 133 2.47 -16.33 -3.39
C SER A 133 2.56 -14.81 -3.51
N TYR A 134 1.53 -14.12 -3.04
CA TYR A 134 1.51 -12.65 -2.93
C TYR A 134 2.69 -12.09 -2.12
N GLY A 135 3.07 -12.82 -1.04
CA GLY A 135 4.24 -12.44 -0.22
C GLY A 135 5.54 -12.48 -1.00
N ALA A 136 5.72 -13.49 -1.86
CA ALA A 136 6.89 -13.62 -2.73
C ALA A 136 6.95 -12.47 -3.74
N MET A 137 5.84 -12.14 -4.41
CA MET A 137 5.76 -10.99 -5.32
C MET A 137 6.11 -9.67 -4.61
N LYS A 138 5.57 -9.42 -3.40
CA LYS A 138 5.89 -8.21 -2.62
C LYS A 138 7.38 -8.09 -2.29
N LYS A 139 8.03 -9.21 -1.95
CA LYS A 139 9.48 -9.24 -1.71
C LYS A 139 10.25 -8.84 -2.97
N MET A 140 9.83 -9.32 -4.14
CA MET A 140 10.46 -8.97 -5.41
C MET A 140 10.22 -7.50 -5.79
N ILE A 141 9.02 -6.98 -5.66
CA ILE A 141 8.71 -5.55 -5.88
C ILE A 141 9.64 -4.66 -5.02
N LYS A 142 9.87 -5.05 -3.76
CA LYS A 142 10.79 -4.34 -2.87
C LYS A 142 12.26 -4.50 -3.31
N LYS A 143 12.68 -5.72 -3.70
CA LYS A 143 14.06 -6.00 -4.18
C LYS A 143 14.34 -5.23 -5.47
N LEU A 144 13.37 -5.14 -6.37
CA LEU A 144 13.44 -4.39 -7.63
C LEU A 144 13.30 -2.87 -7.45
N GLN A 145 13.15 -2.38 -6.21
CA GLN A 145 13.01 -0.96 -5.86
C GLN A 145 11.86 -0.25 -6.62
N LEU A 146 10.81 -0.98 -6.97
CA LEU A 146 9.66 -0.42 -7.69
C LEU A 146 8.76 0.46 -6.80
N THR A 147 8.90 0.36 -5.46
CA THR A 147 8.18 1.19 -4.49
C THR A 147 9.14 2.10 -3.75
N GLU A 148 8.75 3.36 -3.56
CA GLU A 148 9.49 4.27 -2.68
C GLU A 148 9.43 3.80 -1.23
N LYS A 149 10.54 3.93 -0.53
CA LYS A 149 10.59 3.71 0.92
C LYS A 149 9.86 4.85 1.61
N LYS A 150 8.67 4.57 2.15
CA LYS A 150 7.95 5.50 3.03
C LYS A 150 8.41 5.28 4.45
N GLU A 151 8.63 6.36 5.18
CA GLU A 151 8.85 6.31 6.62
C GLU A 151 7.60 5.71 7.29
N LYS A 152 7.81 4.75 8.17
CA LYS A 152 6.73 4.17 8.94
C LYS A 152 6.33 5.15 10.03
N ARG A 153 5.12 5.69 9.96
CA ARG A 153 4.52 6.40 11.07
C ARG A 153 4.01 5.39 12.09
N THR A 154 4.44 5.50 13.31
CA THR A 154 3.92 4.71 14.44
C THR A 154 2.73 5.46 15.03
N TYR A 155 1.56 4.83 15.00
CA TYR A 155 0.37 5.32 15.67
C TYR A 155 0.07 4.42 16.87
N PRO A 156 -0.42 4.96 17.99
CA PRO A 156 -0.91 4.12 19.07
C PRO A 156 -2.02 3.21 18.55
N LYS A 157 -2.00 1.96 18.96
CA LYS A 157 -3.04 0.99 18.57
C LYS A 157 -4.34 1.37 19.25
N SER A 158 -5.41 1.56 18.47
CA SER A 158 -6.74 1.72 19.01
C SER A 158 -7.18 0.44 19.72
N LYS A 159 -7.78 0.59 20.89
CA LYS A 159 -8.42 -0.53 21.63
C LYS A 159 -9.78 -0.92 21.04
N TRP A 160 -10.34 -0.09 20.16
CA TRP A 160 -11.63 -0.35 19.54
C TRP A 160 -11.49 -1.34 18.37
N THR A 161 -12.31 -2.37 18.38
CA THR A 161 -12.44 -3.34 17.29
C THR A 161 -13.83 -3.23 16.67
N PRO A 162 -13.94 -3.03 15.35
CA PRO A 162 -15.24 -3.00 14.69
C PRO A 162 -15.90 -4.38 14.72
N ILE A 163 -17.21 -4.41 14.92
CA ILE A 163 -18.00 -5.63 14.70
C ILE A 163 -17.94 -5.96 13.21
N PRO A 164 -17.45 -7.13 12.81
CA PRO A 164 -17.38 -7.51 11.41
C PRO A 164 -18.79 -7.72 10.84
N THR A 165 -19.01 -7.25 9.62
CA THR A 165 -20.22 -7.54 8.84
C THR A 165 -20.08 -8.90 8.15
N THR A 166 -21.19 -9.59 7.94
CA THR A 166 -21.24 -10.98 7.46
C THR A 166 -21.75 -11.10 6.02
N TYR A 167 -22.53 -10.14 5.52
CA TYR A 167 -23.08 -10.12 4.17
C TYR A 167 -23.17 -8.68 3.61
N PRO A 168 -23.29 -8.52 2.27
CA PRO A 168 -23.50 -7.21 1.65
C PRO A 168 -24.83 -6.58 2.07
N GLY A 169 -24.82 -5.28 2.37
CA GLY A 169 -26.02 -4.56 2.80
C GLY A 169 -26.32 -4.61 4.30
N GLU A 170 -25.64 -5.47 5.06
CA GLU A 170 -25.81 -5.50 6.52
C GLU A 170 -25.54 -4.13 7.15
N LYS A 171 -24.49 -3.44 6.65
CA LYS A 171 -24.15 -2.10 7.10
C LYS A 171 -23.44 -1.29 6.01
N VAL A 172 -24.02 -0.14 5.69
CA VAL A 172 -23.50 0.84 4.74
C VAL A 172 -23.11 2.11 5.48
N GLN A 173 -21.88 2.60 5.27
CA GLN A 173 -21.43 3.89 5.77
C GLN A 173 -21.67 4.95 4.70
N ILE A 174 -22.27 6.09 5.09
CA ILE A 174 -22.48 7.25 4.22
C ILE A 174 -21.78 8.47 4.82
N ASP A 175 -21.10 9.24 3.97
CA ASP A 175 -20.41 10.46 4.35
C ASP A 175 -20.27 11.41 3.16
N ILE A 176 -20.12 12.71 3.43
CA ILE A 176 -19.97 13.76 2.42
C ILE A 176 -18.62 14.43 2.58
N LYS A 177 -17.93 14.61 1.47
CA LYS A 177 -16.69 15.36 1.42
C LYS A 177 -16.73 16.49 0.40
N TYR A 178 -15.97 17.54 0.63
CA TYR A 178 -15.73 18.58 -0.37
C TYR A 178 -14.93 18.05 -1.56
N VAL A 179 -15.32 18.47 -2.76
CA VAL A 179 -14.45 18.38 -3.94
C VAL A 179 -13.36 19.45 -3.79
N PRO A 180 -12.08 19.08 -3.81
CA PRO A 180 -11.01 20.06 -3.60
C PRO A 180 -11.00 21.16 -4.65
N GLN A 181 -10.90 22.42 -4.24
CA GLN A 181 -10.96 23.58 -5.13
C GLN A 181 -9.91 23.54 -6.24
N HIS A 182 -8.70 23.03 -5.97
CA HIS A 182 -7.64 22.90 -6.95
C HIS A 182 -7.97 21.96 -8.14
N CYS A 183 -9.04 21.17 -8.03
CA CYS A 183 -9.51 20.28 -9.10
C CYS A 183 -10.45 20.99 -10.07
N ILE A 184 -10.99 22.18 -9.70
CA ILE A 184 -11.99 22.93 -10.45
C ILE A 184 -11.25 23.89 -11.38
N GLY A 185 -11.23 23.58 -12.67
CA GLY A 185 -10.58 24.40 -13.72
C GLY A 185 -11.56 25.20 -14.58
N TRP A 186 -12.78 25.45 -14.07
CA TRP A 186 -13.80 26.27 -14.70
C TRP A 186 -14.32 27.33 -13.72
N ASP A 187 -14.97 28.36 -14.22
CA ASP A 187 -15.64 29.33 -13.36
C ASP A 187 -16.86 28.69 -12.69
N SER A 188 -16.71 28.38 -11.42
CA SER A 188 -17.77 27.79 -10.60
C SER A 188 -18.74 28.80 -10.00
N LYS A 189 -18.57 30.11 -10.30
CA LYS A 189 -19.39 31.21 -9.75
C LYS A 189 -19.55 31.13 -8.20
N GLY A 190 -18.49 30.69 -7.50
CA GLY A 190 -18.49 30.51 -6.06
C GLY A 190 -19.15 29.20 -5.55
N ILE A 191 -19.73 28.39 -6.43
CA ILE A 191 -20.36 27.13 -6.06
C ILE A 191 -19.30 26.14 -5.55
N LYS A 192 -19.59 25.51 -4.41
CA LYS A 192 -18.78 24.45 -3.82
C LYS A 192 -19.42 23.11 -4.16
N TYR A 193 -18.63 22.20 -4.73
CA TYR A 193 -19.08 20.84 -5.05
C TYR A 193 -18.75 19.86 -3.94
N TYR A 194 -19.59 18.86 -3.80
CA TYR A 194 -19.49 17.83 -2.77
C TYR A 194 -19.61 16.44 -3.38
N GLN A 195 -18.94 15.47 -2.76
CA GLN A 195 -19.08 14.06 -3.09
C GLN A 195 -19.83 13.36 -1.96
N ILE A 196 -21.04 12.88 -2.22
CA ILE A 196 -21.72 11.93 -1.35
C ILE A 196 -21.16 10.54 -1.65
N THR A 197 -20.79 9.81 -0.62
CA THR A 197 -20.20 8.47 -0.74
C THR A 197 -20.91 7.50 0.17
N ALA A 198 -21.43 6.41 -0.39
CA ALA A 198 -21.88 5.24 0.34
C ALA A 198 -20.90 4.08 0.10
N ILE A 199 -20.50 3.40 1.16
CA ILE A 199 -19.64 2.22 1.10
C ILE A 199 -20.24 1.08 1.92
N ASP A 200 -20.48 -0.06 1.28
CA ASP A 200 -20.85 -1.28 1.98
C ASP A 200 -19.65 -1.84 2.78
N GLU A 201 -19.91 -2.10 4.07
CA GLU A 201 -18.85 -2.55 4.97
C GLU A 201 -18.32 -3.94 4.67
N PHE A 202 -19.11 -4.84 4.12
CA PHE A 202 -18.71 -6.20 3.77
C PHE A 202 -17.97 -6.25 2.45
N SER A 203 -18.66 -5.93 1.35
CA SER A 203 -18.11 -6.05 -0.02
C SER A 203 -17.12 -4.94 -0.38
N ARG A 204 -17.10 -3.83 0.34
CA ARG A 204 -16.36 -2.61 -0.01
C ARG A 204 -16.83 -1.95 -1.31
N LYS A 205 -17.98 -2.35 -1.85
CA LYS A 205 -18.60 -1.69 -3.00
C LYS A 205 -18.96 -0.27 -2.64
N ARG A 206 -18.73 0.66 -3.56
CA ARG A 206 -19.00 2.07 -3.36
C ARG A 206 -20.01 2.57 -4.39
N VAL A 207 -20.91 3.42 -3.93
CA VAL A 207 -21.77 4.27 -4.75
C VAL A 207 -21.45 5.71 -4.38
N CYS A 208 -21.25 6.57 -5.37
CA CYS A 208 -20.90 7.96 -5.15
C CYS A 208 -21.67 8.87 -6.11
N LYS A 209 -21.95 10.12 -5.67
CA LYS A 209 -22.56 11.16 -6.49
C LYS A 209 -21.88 12.50 -6.21
N ILE A 210 -21.64 13.28 -7.24
CA ILE A 210 -21.20 14.69 -7.11
C ILE A 210 -22.46 15.56 -7.09
N VAL A 211 -22.51 16.49 -6.17
CA VAL A 211 -23.60 17.46 -5.99
C VAL A 211 -23.02 18.86 -5.76
N ASP A 212 -23.80 19.87 -6.02
CA ASP A 212 -23.46 21.29 -5.89
C ASP A 212 -23.80 21.88 -4.53
N GLU A 213 -24.53 21.13 -3.69
CA GLU A 213 -24.91 21.56 -2.36
C GLU A 213 -24.83 20.40 -1.35
N LYS A 214 -24.47 20.75 -0.11
CA LYS A 214 -24.52 19.84 1.03
C LYS A 214 -25.86 20.02 1.75
N SER A 215 -26.91 19.36 1.25
CA SER A 215 -28.29 19.48 1.76
C SER A 215 -28.93 18.12 2.04
N VAL A 216 -29.95 18.14 2.89
CA VAL A 216 -30.78 16.97 3.21
C VAL A 216 -31.50 16.44 1.98
N THR A 217 -31.93 17.33 1.07
CA THR A 217 -32.59 16.96 -0.19
C THR A 217 -31.69 16.10 -1.07
N HIS A 218 -30.42 16.46 -1.20
CA HIS A 218 -29.45 15.69 -2.00
C HIS A 218 -29.13 14.33 -1.38
N THR A 219 -29.04 14.24 -0.04
CA THR A 219 -28.79 12.97 0.64
C THR A 219 -30.00 12.05 0.57
N ALA A 220 -31.21 12.58 0.69
CA ALA A 220 -32.45 11.83 0.54
C ALA A 220 -32.63 11.31 -0.90
N ALA A 221 -32.42 12.15 -1.91
CA ALA A 221 -32.43 11.74 -3.32
C ALA A 221 -31.32 10.73 -3.68
N PHE A 222 -30.18 10.79 -2.99
CA PHE A 222 -29.13 9.80 -3.15
C PHE A 222 -29.53 8.44 -2.56
N LEU A 223 -30.18 8.43 -1.40
CA LEU A 223 -30.66 7.21 -0.74
C LEU A 223 -31.71 6.47 -1.58
N GLU A 224 -32.54 7.19 -2.30
CA GLU A 224 -33.65 6.62 -3.08
C GLU A 224 -33.20 5.54 -4.08
N HIS A 225 -32.10 5.78 -4.78
CA HIS A 225 -31.53 4.88 -5.78
C HIS A 225 -30.38 4.02 -5.27
N LEU A 226 -30.11 4.04 -3.96
CA LEU A 226 -28.89 3.46 -3.43
C LEU A 226 -28.89 1.93 -3.51
N GLU A 227 -30.00 1.28 -3.18
CA GLU A 227 -30.16 -0.18 -3.23
C GLU A 227 -30.07 -0.71 -4.66
N GLU A 228 -30.71 -0.03 -5.61
CA GLU A 228 -30.61 -0.35 -7.04
C GLU A 228 -29.15 -0.32 -7.51
N LYS A 229 -28.40 0.74 -7.17
CA LYS A 229 -26.99 0.88 -7.55
C LYS A 229 -26.06 -0.12 -6.85
N PHE A 230 -26.40 -0.51 -5.64
CA PHE A 230 -25.69 -1.57 -4.95
C PHE A 230 -26.04 -2.97 -5.47
N GLY A 231 -27.28 -3.18 -5.93
CA GLY A 231 -27.80 -4.47 -6.37
C GLY A 231 -28.12 -5.41 -5.19
N PHE A 232 -28.38 -4.85 -4.00
CA PHE A 232 -28.82 -5.58 -2.80
C PHE A 232 -29.57 -4.65 -1.85
N THR A 233 -30.37 -5.20 -0.95
CA THR A 233 -31.10 -4.47 0.09
C THR A 233 -30.19 -4.04 1.21
N ILE A 234 -30.49 -2.90 1.84
CA ILE A 234 -29.70 -2.32 2.91
C ILE A 234 -30.43 -2.47 4.24
N LYS A 235 -29.81 -3.15 5.22
CA LYS A 235 -30.37 -3.31 6.57
C LYS A 235 -30.07 -2.11 7.47
N THR A 236 -28.84 -1.56 7.35
CA THR A 236 -28.41 -0.50 8.26
C THR A 236 -27.57 0.54 7.50
N VAL A 237 -27.89 1.80 7.72
CA VAL A 237 -27.10 2.96 7.27
C VAL A 237 -26.45 3.62 8.48
N GLN A 238 -25.15 3.87 8.40
CA GLN A 238 -24.41 4.61 9.40
C GLN A 238 -23.92 5.93 8.80
N THR A 239 -24.20 7.05 9.51
CA THR A 239 -23.71 8.39 9.17
C THR A 239 -23.01 9.03 10.37
N ASP A 240 -22.37 10.16 10.15
CA ASP A 240 -22.05 11.08 11.23
C ASP A 240 -23.30 11.89 11.66
N ASN A 241 -23.12 12.85 12.58
CA ASN A 241 -24.18 13.72 13.07
C ASN A 241 -24.32 15.01 12.23
N GLY A 242 -23.93 14.98 10.95
CA GLY A 242 -24.02 16.13 10.06
C GLY A 242 -25.49 16.53 9.82
N ARG A 243 -25.75 17.84 9.72
CA ARG A 243 -27.10 18.39 9.49
C ARG A 243 -27.71 17.95 8.16
N GLU A 244 -26.91 17.47 7.24
CA GLU A 244 -27.35 16.86 5.99
C GLU A 244 -27.95 15.46 6.14
N PHE A 245 -27.84 14.85 7.32
CA PHE A 245 -28.37 13.52 7.63
C PHE A 245 -29.39 13.58 8.77
N THR A 246 -29.15 14.42 9.78
CA THR A 246 -29.98 14.46 11.01
C THR A 246 -30.06 15.85 11.57
N ASN A 247 -31.16 16.16 12.22
CA ASN A 247 -31.30 17.36 13.01
C ASN A 247 -30.61 17.22 14.36
N ASP A 248 -30.29 18.34 14.95
CA ASP A 248 -29.80 18.42 16.31
C ASP A 248 -30.95 18.12 17.28
N PRO A 249 -30.85 17.07 18.12
CA PRO A 249 -31.94 16.73 19.06
C PRO A 249 -32.17 17.81 20.13
N GLU A 250 -31.21 18.68 20.39
CA GLU A 250 -31.35 19.81 21.33
C GLU A 250 -32.19 20.95 20.72
N VAL A 251 -32.24 21.04 19.37
CA VAL A 251 -32.94 22.10 18.64
C VAL A 251 -34.33 21.66 18.20
N THR A 252 -34.49 20.41 17.74
CA THR A 252 -35.80 19.91 17.24
C THR A 252 -35.89 18.40 17.31
N THR A 253 -37.09 17.90 17.58
CA THR A 253 -37.42 16.47 17.53
C THR A 253 -37.91 16.01 16.15
N LYS A 254 -38.09 16.95 15.18
CA LYS A 254 -38.53 16.63 13.82
C LYS A 254 -37.43 15.84 13.08
N LYS A 255 -37.82 14.76 12.42
CA LYS A 255 -36.93 13.99 11.56
C LYS A 255 -36.67 14.73 10.26
N THR A 256 -35.44 14.57 9.75
CA THR A 256 -35.07 15.06 8.42
C THR A 256 -35.75 14.20 7.33
N ILE A 257 -35.88 14.74 6.11
CA ILE A 257 -36.35 13.97 4.95
C ILE A 257 -35.48 12.70 4.73
N PHE A 258 -34.20 12.77 5.02
CA PHE A 258 -33.28 11.60 4.95
C PHE A 258 -33.68 10.52 5.96
N GLU A 259 -33.94 10.89 7.21
CA GLU A 259 -34.39 9.95 8.27
C GLU A 259 -35.77 9.36 7.96
N GLN A 260 -36.73 10.19 7.44
CA GLN A 260 -38.05 9.73 7.01
C GLN A 260 -37.95 8.67 5.90
N LYS A 261 -37.10 8.91 4.88
CA LYS A 261 -36.87 7.93 3.80
C LYS A 261 -36.20 6.63 4.28
N LEU A 262 -35.33 6.70 5.28
CA LEU A 262 -34.79 5.48 5.90
C LEU A 262 -35.86 4.65 6.57
N GLU A 263 -36.78 5.30 7.26
CA GLU A 263 -37.94 4.62 7.91
C GLU A 263 -38.90 4.03 6.89
N GLU A 264 -39.26 4.77 5.86
CA GLU A 264 -40.10 4.29 4.75
C GLU A 264 -39.56 3.02 4.11
N LYS A 265 -38.22 2.94 4.00
CA LYS A 265 -37.50 1.77 3.45
C LYS A 265 -37.21 0.68 4.49
N GLY A 266 -37.59 0.85 5.75
CA GLY A 266 -37.29 -0.09 6.84
C GLY A 266 -35.79 -0.21 7.15
N ILE A 267 -34.98 0.80 6.80
CA ILE A 267 -33.52 0.81 6.99
C ILE A 267 -33.21 1.41 8.36
N LYS A 268 -32.48 0.67 9.18
CA LYS A 268 -32.03 1.15 10.49
C LYS A 268 -30.97 2.24 10.34
N HIS A 269 -31.20 3.43 10.93
CA HIS A 269 -30.21 4.49 11.01
C HIS A 269 -29.33 4.36 12.26
N ILE A 270 -28.01 4.40 12.10
CA ILE A 270 -27.02 4.45 13.19
C ILE A 270 -26.19 5.73 13.03
N LYS A 271 -26.19 6.55 14.07
CA LYS A 271 -25.34 7.75 14.13
C LYS A 271 -24.01 7.40 14.83
N THR A 272 -22.91 7.94 14.36
CA THR A 272 -21.62 7.79 15.06
C THR A 272 -21.66 8.55 16.37
N ARG A 273 -20.95 8.05 17.38
CA ARG A 273 -20.78 8.80 18.63
C ARG A 273 -20.00 10.09 18.36
N PRO A 274 -20.29 11.17 19.05
CA PRO A 274 -19.49 12.39 18.98
C PRO A 274 -18.00 12.07 19.19
N TYR A 275 -17.13 12.79 18.50
CA TYR A 275 -15.67 12.62 18.58
C TYR A 275 -15.14 11.21 18.28
N SER A 276 -15.91 10.40 17.53
CA SER A 276 -15.56 9.01 17.22
C SER A 276 -15.38 8.73 15.71
N PRO A 277 -14.45 9.43 15.01
CA PRO A 277 -14.31 9.34 13.55
C PRO A 277 -13.94 7.91 13.09
N TRP A 278 -13.30 7.11 13.93
CA TRP A 278 -12.95 5.73 13.60
C TRP A 278 -14.17 4.84 13.29
N GLN A 279 -15.38 5.20 13.74
CA GLN A 279 -16.60 4.45 13.44
C GLN A 279 -16.94 4.54 11.95
N ASN A 280 -16.70 5.69 11.30
CA ASN A 280 -16.84 5.90 9.85
C ASN A 280 -15.54 5.65 9.06
N GLY A 281 -14.57 4.96 9.65
CA GLY A 281 -13.22 4.81 9.11
C GLY A 281 -13.12 4.15 7.73
N LYS A 282 -14.15 3.42 7.24
CA LYS A 282 -14.13 2.83 5.90
C LYS A 282 -14.42 3.88 4.82
N VAL A 283 -15.45 4.71 5.04
CA VAL A 283 -15.78 5.80 4.12
C VAL A 283 -14.69 6.88 4.14
N GLU A 284 -14.18 7.26 5.32
CA GLU A 284 -13.08 8.22 5.44
C GLU A 284 -11.81 7.76 4.75
N ARG A 285 -11.47 6.46 4.89
CA ARG A 285 -10.34 5.87 4.15
C ARG A 285 -10.55 5.96 2.65
N SER A 286 -11.78 5.74 2.16
CA SER A 286 -12.09 5.87 0.75
C SER A 286 -11.90 7.32 0.27
N HIS A 287 -12.32 8.31 1.05
CA HIS A 287 -12.10 9.73 0.77
C HIS A 287 -10.63 10.11 0.69
N ARG A 288 -9.79 9.52 1.56
CA ARG A 288 -8.32 9.72 1.52
C ARG A 288 -7.70 9.14 0.25
N GLU A 289 -8.18 7.98 -0.19
CA GLU A 289 -7.74 7.36 -1.46
C GLU A 289 -8.18 8.20 -2.66
N ASP A 290 -9.42 8.73 -2.65
CA ASP A 290 -9.93 9.60 -3.70
C ASP A 290 -9.07 10.88 -3.82
N GLY A 291 -8.70 11.50 -2.70
CA GLY A 291 -7.80 12.66 -2.70
C GLY A 291 -6.43 12.38 -3.33
N ARG A 292 -5.90 11.16 -3.14
CA ARG A 292 -4.59 10.79 -3.68
C ARG A 292 -4.62 10.34 -5.14
N ARG A 293 -5.71 9.73 -5.59
CA ARG A 293 -5.75 9.01 -6.87
C ARG A 293 -6.63 9.68 -7.91
N PHE A 294 -7.66 10.36 -7.47
CA PHE A 294 -8.65 10.99 -8.35
C PHE A 294 -8.54 12.52 -8.33
N TYR A 295 -8.55 13.14 -7.17
CA TYR A 295 -8.51 14.58 -6.99
C TYR A 295 -7.09 15.20 -7.04
N ASN A 296 -6.15 14.57 -7.72
CA ASN A 296 -4.79 15.09 -7.93
C ASN A 296 -4.61 15.73 -9.31
N ARG A 297 -5.70 16.11 -9.98
CA ARG A 297 -5.73 16.70 -11.34
C ARG A 297 -6.82 17.75 -11.45
N VAL A 298 -6.72 18.60 -12.45
CA VAL A 298 -7.72 19.63 -12.76
C VAL A 298 -8.69 19.11 -13.82
N PHE A 299 -9.97 19.41 -13.66
CA PHE A 299 -11.06 19.12 -14.59
C PHE A 299 -11.52 20.41 -15.28
N LYS A 300 -11.88 20.35 -16.55
CA LYS A 300 -12.25 21.52 -17.36
C LYS A 300 -13.72 21.93 -17.21
N SER A 301 -14.60 21.04 -16.73
CA SER A 301 -16.02 21.29 -16.53
C SER A 301 -16.60 20.32 -15.50
N LEU A 302 -17.76 20.65 -14.94
CA LEU A 302 -18.52 19.77 -14.05
C LEU A 302 -18.84 18.44 -14.73
N ASP A 303 -19.28 18.47 -15.99
CA ASP A 303 -19.59 17.25 -16.75
C ASP A 303 -18.36 16.33 -16.90
N SER A 304 -17.18 16.92 -17.19
CA SER A 304 -15.95 16.16 -17.27
C SER A 304 -15.53 15.54 -15.92
N LEU A 305 -15.75 16.27 -14.80
CA LEU A 305 -15.53 15.77 -13.46
C LEU A 305 -16.48 14.60 -13.17
N VAL A 306 -17.79 14.75 -13.39
CA VAL A 306 -18.81 13.72 -13.11
C VAL A 306 -18.56 12.46 -13.94
N LYS A 307 -18.34 12.59 -15.25
CA LYS A 307 -18.03 11.45 -16.14
C LYS A 307 -16.74 10.71 -15.73
N ALA A 308 -15.70 11.45 -15.37
CA ALA A 308 -14.45 10.86 -14.90
C ALA A 308 -14.61 10.18 -13.53
N HIS A 309 -15.40 10.79 -12.63
CA HIS A 309 -15.68 10.25 -11.31
C HIS A 309 -16.46 8.93 -11.40
N THR A 310 -17.52 8.88 -12.21
CA THR A 310 -18.29 7.65 -12.46
C THR A 310 -17.40 6.51 -12.95
N ARG A 311 -16.52 6.78 -13.94
CA ARG A 311 -15.56 5.78 -14.43
C ARG A 311 -14.56 5.34 -13.34
N TYR A 312 -14.10 6.27 -12.50
CA TYR A 312 -13.19 5.99 -11.41
C TYR A 312 -13.84 5.06 -10.35
N ILE A 313 -15.09 5.34 -9.96
CA ILE A 313 -15.83 4.52 -9.00
C ILE A 313 -16.14 3.13 -9.58
N SER A 314 -16.64 3.07 -10.82
CA SER A 314 -16.88 1.80 -11.53
C SER A 314 -15.62 0.94 -11.59
N ARG A 315 -14.48 1.53 -12.00
CA ARG A 315 -13.19 0.82 -11.97
C ARG A 315 -12.83 0.34 -10.57
N GLY A 316 -12.97 1.19 -9.54
CA GLY A 316 -12.66 0.87 -8.15
C GLY A 316 -13.47 -0.30 -7.59
N ASN A 317 -14.71 -0.49 -8.08
CA ASN A 317 -15.58 -1.61 -7.72
C ASN A 317 -15.20 -2.92 -8.47
N ASN A 318 -14.39 -2.85 -9.51
CA ASN A 318 -13.90 -4.00 -10.28
C ASN A 318 -12.43 -4.37 -9.99
N VAL A 319 -11.74 -3.61 -9.12
CA VAL A 319 -10.34 -3.84 -8.75
C VAL A 319 -10.25 -4.81 -7.59
N ALA A 320 -9.35 -5.79 -7.69
CA ALA A 320 -9.08 -6.79 -6.66
C ALA A 320 -8.50 -6.15 -5.38
N ARG A 321 -8.99 -6.59 -4.21
CA ARG A 321 -8.57 -6.09 -2.89
C ARG A 321 -8.04 -7.22 -2.01
N CYS A 322 -6.89 -7.00 -1.38
CA CYS A 322 -6.29 -7.98 -0.46
C CYS A 322 -7.25 -8.37 0.69
N VAL A 323 -7.99 -7.40 1.25
CA VAL A 323 -8.98 -7.62 2.31
C VAL A 323 -10.18 -8.45 1.87
N LEU A 324 -10.43 -8.56 0.57
CA LEU A 324 -11.47 -9.39 -0.05
C LEU A 324 -10.90 -10.69 -0.63
N LYS A 325 -9.77 -11.17 -0.10
CA LYS A 325 -9.08 -12.37 -0.59
C LYS A 325 -8.80 -12.31 -2.10
N PHE A 326 -8.34 -11.15 -2.58
CA PHE A 326 -8.04 -10.84 -3.99
C PHE A 326 -9.23 -10.83 -4.94
N LYS A 327 -10.46 -10.72 -4.42
CA LYS A 327 -11.67 -10.47 -5.20
C LYS A 327 -11.96 -8.97 -5.28
N SER A 328 -12.69 -8.57 -6.32
CA SER A 328 -13.20 -7.21 -6.41
C SER A 328 -14.52 -7.06 -5.62
N PRO A 329 -14.91 -5.81 -5.24
CA PRO A 329 -16.20 -5.55 -4.62
C PRO A 329 -17.39 -6.15 -5.38
N ASN A 330 -17.44 -5.98 -6.71
CA ASN A 330 -18.52 -6.53 -7.54
C ASN A 330 -18.54 -8.06 -7.53
N GLN A 331 -17.38 -8.71 -7.53
CA GLN A 331 -17.31 -10.18 -7.42
C GLN A 331 -17.84 -10.71 -6.09
N ILE A 332 -17.59 -9.97 -4.98
CA ILE A 332 -18.14 -10.34 -3.67
C ILE A 332 -19.67 -10.25 -3.67
N VAL A 333 -20.22 -9.16 -4.22
CA VAL A 333 -21.68 -8.99 -4.34
C VAL A 333 -22.29 -10.09 -5.21
N GLN A 334 -21.70 -10.35 -6.39
CA GLN A 334 -22.18 -11.38 -7.31
C GLN A 334 -22.18 -12.77 -6.66
N GLN A 335 -21.13 -13.12 -5.92
CA GLN A 335 -21.07 -14.40 -5.19
C GLN A 335 -22.16 -14.53 -4.13
N HIS A 336 -22.44 -13.43 -3.40
CA HIS A 336 -23.49 -13.44 -2.39
C HIS A 336 -24.86 -13.64 -3.04
N LEU A 337 -25.16 -12.95 -4.15
CA LEU A 337 -26.41 -13.10 -4.87
C LEU A 337 -26.62 -14.54 -5.39
N LEU A 338 -25.54 -15.16 -5.91
CA LEU A 338 -25.59 -16.56 -6.36
C LEU A 338 -25.76 -17.58 -5.21
N GLN A 339 -25.39 -17.24 -3.99
CA GLN A 339 -25.59 -18.10 -2.82
C GLN A 339 -26.96 -17.92 -2.17
N SER A 340 -27.63 -16.80 -2.45
CA SER A 340 -28.94 -16.46 -1.90
C SER A 340 -30.11 -16.78 -2.86
N ALA A 341 -29.79 -17.10 -4.12
CA ALA A 341 -30.71 -17.60 -5.12
C ALA A 341 -30.77 -19.14 -5.11
#